data_073951981e13e87c5c0395d554731923
#
_entry.id   073951981e13e87c5c0395d554731923
#
_cell.length_a   1.000
_cell.length_b   1.000
_cell.length_c   1.000
_cell.angle_alpha   90.00
_cell.angle_beta   90.00
_cell.angle_gamma   90.00
#
_symmetry.space_group_name_H-M   'P 1'
#
loop_
_entity.id
_entity.type
_entity.pdbx_description
1 polymer ?
#
loop_
_entity_poly.entity_id
_entity_poly.type
_entity_poly.pdbx_seq_one_letter_code
_entity_poly.pdbx_strand_id
1 'polypeptide(L)'
;MKVKVEKIDNPSQLNIESVEVHNDNNFSFKFYTYGGYIHEVNIPIMNQEDKTEDVLLGYGNIEGVLESNGYFNSIIGRVANRIGSAKFSLDKNHYQLYPNTPPNHLHGGKVGFNKKIWKIDNIEEKSNSIKCVMSYLS
;
A
#
# COMPACT_ATOMS: atom_id res chain seq x y z
N MET A 1 19.12 -8.54 9.49
CA MET A 1 17.96 -7.72 9.05
C MET A 1 17.45 -6.88 10.21
N LYS A 2 16.86 -5.71 9.96
CA LYS A 2 16.30 -4.84 10.99
C LYS A 2 14.94 -4.34 10.52
N VAL A 3 13.98 -4.19 11.44
CA VAL A 3 12.69 -3.57 11.18
C VAL A 3 12.48 -2.40 12.12
N LYS A 4 11.90 -1.32 11.60
CA LYS A 4 11.54 -0.13 12.34
C LYS A 4 10.08 0.20 12.06
N VAL A 5 9.31 0.50 13.11
CA VAL A 5 7.91 0.94 12.98
C VAL A 5 7.79 2.30 13.65
N GLU A 6 7.25 3.27 12.94
CA GLU A 6 7.09 4.64 13.44
C GLU A 6 5.72 5.20 13.07
N LYS A 7 5.15 6.00 13.96
CA LYS A 7 3.98 6.82 13.61
C LYS A 7 4.41 7.96 12.69
N ILE A 8 3.55 8.25 11.72
CA ILE A 8 3.78 9.33 10.76
C ILE A 8 2.82 10.48 11.07
N ASP A 9 3.40 11.65 11.33
CA ASP A 9 2.63 12.89 11.36
C ASP A 9 2.07 13.19 9.99
N ASN A 10 0.80 13.52 9.92
CA ASN A 10 0.13 13.82 8.66
C ASN A 10 -0.98 14.86 8.87
N PRO A 11 -1.29 15.68 7.84
CA PRO A 11 -2.25 16.79 7.95
C PRO A 11 -3.67 16.34 8.27
N SER A 12 -4.02 15.10 7.96
CA SER A 12 -5.34 14.51 8.22
C SER A 12 -5.46 13.91 9.63
N GLN A 13 -4.41 13.96 10.45
CA GLN A 13 -4.34 13.39 11.80
C GLN A 13 -4.75 11.90 11.87
N LEU A 14 -4.51 11.18 10.79
CA LEU A 14 -4.78 9.74 10.71
C LEU A 14 -3.71 8.96 11.46
N ASN A 15 -4.10 7.86 12.09
CA ASN A 15 -3.15 6.98 12.78
C ASN A 15 -2.41 6.08 11.77
N ILE A 16 -1.48 6.67 11.05
CA ILE A 16 -0.67 5.99 10.03
C ILE A 16 0.67 5.61 10.64
N GLU A 17 1.11 4.39 10.35
CA GLU A 17 2.44 3.90 10.70
C GLU A 17 3.25 3.61 9.43
N SER A 18 4.56 3.85 9.48
CA SER A 18 5.52 3.33 8.53
C SER A 18 6.20 2.09 9.08
N VAL A 19 6.43 1.13 8.23
CA VAL A 19 7.28 -0.02 8.48
C VAL A 19 8.44 0.04 7.51
N GLU A 20 9.65 0.07 8.04
CA GLU A 20 10.89 0.11 7.29
C GLU A 20 11.76 -1.10 7.62
N VAL A 21 12.20 -1.80 6.58
CA VAL A 21 12.99 -3.01 6.68
C VAL A 21 14.32 -2.80 5.99
N HIS A 22 15.41 -3.16 6.66
CA HIS A 22 16.76 -3.15 6.09
C HIS A 22 17.38 -4.53 6.16
N ASN A 23 18.12 -4.91 5.13
CA ASN A 23 19.00 -6.06 5.17
C ASN A 23 20.46 -5.62 5.31
N ASP A 24 21.35 -6.61 5.48
CA ASP A 24 22.79 -6.36 5.66
C ASP A 24 23.53 -6.09 4.33
N ASN A 25 22.81 -6.04 3.19
CA ASN A 25 23.34 -5.80 1.85
C ASN A 25 22.84 -4.45 1.28
N ASN A 26 22.58 -3.47 2.13
CA ASN A 26 22.09 -2.13 1.74
C ASN A 26 20.78 -2.11 0.95
N PHE A 27 19.97 -3.18 1.06
CA PHE A 27 18.59 -3.14 0.55
C PHE A 27 17.66 -2.63 1.65
N SER A 28 16.75 -1.73 1.32
CA SER A 28 15.67 -1.34 2.21
C SER A 28 14.32 -1.27 1.51
N PHE A 29 13.27 -1.45 2.31
CA PHE A 29 11.89 -1.46 1.87
C PHE A 29 11.04 -0.74 2.91
N LYS A 30 10.24 0.23 2.49
CA LYS A 30 9.38 1.01 3.37
C LYS A 30 7.96 1.04 2.85
N PHE A 31 7.00 0.85 3.74
CA PHE A 31 5.58 0.99 3.40
C PHE A 31 4.80 1.67 4.53
N TYR A 32 3.62 2.18 4.19
CA TYR A 32 2.68 2.79 5.12
C TYR A 32 1.48 1.89 5.37
N THR A 33 0.92 1.94 6.58
CA THR A 33 -0.34 1.25 6.91
C THR A 33 -1.54 1.85 6.19
N TYR A 34 -1.46 3.08 5.70
CA TYR A 34 -2.47 3.66 4.82
C TYR A 34 -2.37 3.07 3.42
N GLY A 35 -3.40 2.33 3.03
CA GLY A 35 -3.46 1.64 1.74
C GLY A 35 -2.45 0.49 1.57
N GLY A 36 -1.68 0.14 2.60
CA GLY A 36 -0.50 -0.73 2.45
C GLY A 36 0.47 -0.19 1.41
N TYR A 37 0.55 1.14 1.30
CA TYR A 37 1.31 1.84 0.26
C TYR A 37 2.80 1.59 0.39
N ILE A 38 3.41 0.98 -0.63
CA ILE A 38 4.86 0.84 -0.71
C ILE A 38 5.45 2.21 -1.07
N HIS A 39 6.23 2.77 -0.17
CA HIS A 39 6.79 4.12 -0.30
C HIS A 39 8.14 4.13 -0.98
N GLU A 40 9.04 3.25 -0.57
CA GLU A 40 10.40 3.17 -1.07
C GLU A 40 10.86 1.72 -1.22
N VAL A 41 11.63 1.47 -2.25
CA VAL A 41 12.41 0.24 -2.46
C VAL A 41 13.81 0.64 -2.87
N ASN A 42 14.72 0.71 -1.90
CA ASN A 42 16.10 1.09 -2.15
C ASN A 42 16.95 -0.14 -2.44
N ILE A 43 17.66 -0.13 -3.55
CA ILE A 43 18.60 -1.17 -3.96
C ILE A 43 20.03 -0.64 -3.98
N PRO A 44 21.04 -1.46 -3.67
CA PRO A 44 22.44 -1.05 -3.78
C PRO A 44 22.82 -0.77 -5.24
N ILE A 45 23.58 0.30 -5.47
CA ILE A 45 24.10 0.65 -6.80
C ILE A 45 25.38 -0.14 -7.04
N MET A 46 25.43 -0.87 -8.16
CA MET A 46 26.59 -1.65 -8.54
C MET A 46 27.85 -0.77 -8.68
N ASN A 47 28.96 -1.22 -8.08
CA ASN A 47 30.25 -0.53 -8.05
C ASN A 47 30.25 0.83 -7.34
N GLN A 48 29.27 1.12 -6.50
CA GLN A 48 29.23 2.29 -5.62
C GLN A 48 28.94 1.84 -4.19
N GLU A 49 30.00 1.66 -3.42
CA GLU A 49 29.91 1.22 -2.02
C GLU A 49 29.01 2.17 -1.22
N ASP A 50 28.13 1.60 -0.41
CA ASP A 50 27.17 2.29 0.48
C ASP A 50 26.17 3.23 -0.20
N LYS A 51 26.05 3.23 -1.54
CA LYS A 51 25.02 3.98 -2.22
C LYS A 51 23.84 3.10 -2.61
N THR A 52 22.65 3.65 -2.42
CA THR A 52 21.38 3.03 -2.81
C THR A 52 20.58 3.96 -3.69
N GLU A 53 19.66 3.39 -4.46
CA GLU A 53 18.71 4.12 -5.29
C GLU A 53 17.31 3.59 -5.06
N ASP A 54 16.34 4.49 -4.88
CA ASP A 54 14.93 4.13 -4.86
C ASP A 54 14.48 3.84 -6.29
N VAL A 55 14.06 2.61 -6.53
CA VAL A 55 13.63 2.13 -7.85
C VAL A 55 12.10 2.16 -8.02
N LEU A 56 11.39 2.72 -7.05
CA LEU A 56 9.94 2.76 -7.04
C LEU A 56 9.40 4.12 -7.46
N LEU A 57 8.65 4.16 -8.54
CA LEU A 57 7.89 5.36 -8.89
C LEU A 57 6.73 5.56 -7.91
N GLY A 58 6.71 6.67 -7.21
CA GLY A 58 5.68 6.96 -6.20
C GLY A 58 5.58 8.43 -5.82
N TYR A 59 4.87 8.69 -4.74
CA TYR A 59 4.78 10.03 -4.13
C TYR A 59 5.92 10.21 -3.13
N GLY A 60 6.54 11.39 -3.13
CA GLY A 60 7.72 11.67 -2.31
C GLY A 60 7.45 11.77 -0.80
N ASN A 61 6.17 11.85 -0.37
CA ASN A 61 5.78 11.98 1.03
C ASN A 61 4.35 11.47 1.27
N ILE A 62 3.94 11.42 2.54
CA ILE A 62 2.60 10.95 2.93
C ILE A 62 1.50 11.90 2.46
N GLU A 63 1.75 13.19 2.37
CA GLU A 63 0.78 14.18 1.88
C GLU A 63 0.39 13.87 0.43
N GLY A 64 1.37 13.63 -0.43
CA GLY A 64 1.11 13.23 -1.82
C GLY A 64 0.33 11.92 -1.94
N VAL A 65 0.56 10.95 -1.03
CA VAL A 65 -0.23 9.71 -0.97
C VAL A 65 -1.67 9.97 -0.57
N LEU A 66 -1.90 10.83 0.43
CA LEU A 66 -3.25 11.17 0.94
C LEU A 66 -4.07 11.95 -0.08
N GLU A 67 -3.45 12.89 -0.78
CA GLU A 67 -4.11 13.74 -1.78
C GLU A 67 -4.34 13.01 -3.11
N SER A 68 -3.61 11.93 -3.36
CA SER A 68 -3.69 11.19 -4.60
C SER A 68 -5.04 10.54 -4.83
N ASN A 69 -5.49 10.61 -6.08
CA ASN A 69 -6.58 9.78 -6.61
C ASN A 69 -6.08 8.54 -7.36
N GLY A 70 -4.77 8.32 -7.40
CA GLY A 70 -4.14 7.17 -8.02
C GLY A 70 -4.17 5.91 -7.15
N TYR A 71 -3.66 4.84 -7.74
CA TYR A 71 -3.62 3.52 -7.10
C TYR A 71 -2.20 2.95 -7.04
N PHE A 72 -1.19 3.78 -7.32
CA PHE A 72 0.20 3.35 -7.32
C PHE A 72 0.57 2.69 -6.00
N ASN A 73 1.31 1.60 -6.07
CA ASN A 73 1.98 0.96 -4.95
C ASN A 73 1.08 0.55 -3.78
N SER A 74 -0.25 0.56 -3.94
CA SER A 74 -1.21 0.31 -2.87
C SER A 74 -1.92 -1.02 -3.01
N ILE A 75 -2.46 -1.53 -1.91
CA ILE A 75 -3.33 -2.71 -1.91
C ILE A 75 -4.64 -2.36 -2.62
N ILE A 76 -4.98 -3.15 -3.64
CA ILE A 76 -6.19 -2.98 -4.43
C ILE A 76 -7.27 -3.97 -3.95
N GLY A 77 -8.46 -3.46 -3.73
CA GLY A 77 -9.60 -4.29 -3.27
C GLY A 77 -10.86 -3.47 -2.96
N ARG A 78 -11.98 -4.22 -2.72
CA ARG A 78 -12.09 -5.72 -2.72
C ARG A 78 -11.82 -6.36 -4.08
N VAL A 79 -12.21 -5.70 -5.18
CA VAL A 79 -12.05 -6.22 -6.53
C VAL A 79 -11.04 -5.36 -7.28
N ALA A 80 -10.05 -5.98 -7.87
CA ALA A 80 -9.10 -5.30 -8.72
C ALA A 80 -9.66 -5.14 -10.13
N ASN A 81 -9.16 -4.11 -10.83
CA ASN A 81 -9.56 -3.76 -12.18
C ASN A 81 -11.06 -3.41 -12.29
N ARG A 82 -11.65 -3.54 -13.48
CA ARG A 82 -12.98 -3.00 -13.81
C ARG A 82 -14.08 -4.05 -13.71
N ILE A 83 -15.24 -3.61 -13.20
CA ILE A 83 -16.51 -4.29 -13.38
C ILE A 83 -17.34 -3.44 -14.35
N GLY A 84 -17.65 -4.02 -15.51
CA GLY A 84 -18.37 -3.34 -16.59
C GLY A 84 -19.74 -2.84 -16.14
N SER A 85 -20.11 -1.61 -16.53
CA SER A 85 -21.35 -0.95 -16.13
C SER A 85 -21.59 -0.93 -14.61
N ALA A 86 -20.55 -1.15 -13.81
CA ALA A 86 -20.62 -1.25 -12.35
C ALA A 86 -21.69 -2.25 -11.87
N LYS A 87 -21.90 -3.36 -12.58
CA LYS A 87 -22.94 -4.37 -12.27
C LYS A 87 -22.38 -5.78 -12.40
N PHE A 88 -22.86 -6.67 -11.54
CA PHE A 88 -22.64 -8.10 -11.67
C PHE A 88 -23.79 -8.88 -11.06
N SER A 89 -23.86 -10.18 -11.37
CA SER A 89 -24.83 -11.10 -10.78
C SER A 89 -24.08 -12.25 -10.10
N LEU A 90 -24.57 -12.66 -8.94
CA LEU A 90 -24.06 -13.81 -8.22
C LEU A 90 -25.25 -14.54 -7.57
N ASP A 91 -25.35 -15.84 -7.77
CA ASP A 91 -26.41 -16.71 -7.21
C ASP A 91 -27.83 -16.15 -7.42
N LYS A 92 -28.15 -15.68 -8.63
CA LYS A 92 -29.41 -15.03 -9.02
C LYS A 92 -29.64 -13.65 -8.45
N ASN A 93 -28.77 -13.13 -7.60
CA ASN A 93 -28.82 -11.76 -7.09
C ASN A 93 -28.10 -10.80 -8.03
N HIS A 94 -28.65 -9.60 -8.20
CA HIS A 94 -28.06 -8.54 -8.98
C HIS A 94 -27.46 -7.47 -8.06
N TYR A 95 -26.23 -7.09 -8.33
CA TYR A 95 -25.50 -6.10 -7.54
C TYR A 95 -25.17 -4.89 -8.39
N GLN A 96 -25.52 -3.70 -7.87
CA GLN A 96 -25.14 -2.42 -8.44
C GLN A 96 -24.04 -1.83 -7.56
N LEU A 97 -22.88 -1.56 -8.16
CA LEU A 97 -21.74 -0.94 -7.52
C LEU A 97 -21.67 0.57 -7.85
N TYR A 98 -20.85 1.29 -7.08
CA TYR A 98 -20.57 2.69 -7.38
C TYR A 98 -19.65 2.81 -8.61
N PRO A 99 -20.07 3.57 -9.65
CA PRO A 99 -19.28 3.74 -10.88
C PRO A 99 -18.27 4.87 -10.70
N ASN A 100 -17.17 4.60 -10.00
CA ASN A 100 -16.10 5.59 -9.78
C ASN A 100 -15.27 5.91 -11.04
N THR A 101 -15.49 5.18 -12.13
CA THR A 101 -14.96 5.47 -13.47
C THR A 101 -16.09 5.22 -14.50
N PRO A 102 -17.09 6.12 -14.59
CA PRO A 102 -18.30 5.86 -15.36
C PRO A 102 -18.06 5.37 -16.79
N PRO A 103 -18.81 4.35 -17.25
CA PRO A 103 -19.91 3.68 -16.56
C PRO A 103 -19.46 2.55 -15.61
N ASN A 104 -18.17 2.36 -15.42
CA ASN A 104 -17.57 1.19 -14.76
C ASN A 104 -17.26 1.45 -13.28
N HIS A 105 -17.19 0.36 -12.53
CA HIS A 105 -16.56 0.31 -11.22
C HIS A 105 -15.08 -0.07 -11.39
N LEU A 106 -14.18 0.56 -10.65
CA LEU A 106 -12.74 0.34 -10.72
C LEU A 106 -12.15 0.19 -9.31
N HIS A 107 -11.30 -0.80 -9.11
CA HIS A 107 -10.39 -0.95 -7.97
C HIS A 107 -11.03 -0.76 -6.58
N GLY A 108 -12.24 -1.32 -6.36
CA GLY A 108 -12.91 -1.22 -5.06
C GLY A 108 -13.84 -0.01 -4.89
N GLY A 109 -13.97 0.84 -5.92
CA GLY A 109 -14.98 1.87 -5.98
C GLY A 109 -14.60 3.20 -5.32
N LYS A 110 -15.58 3.86 -4.70
CA LYS A 110 -15.43 5.21 -4.15
C LYS A 110 -14.33 5.29 -3.08
N VAL A 111 -14.24 4.28 -2.23
CA VAL A 111 -13.21 4.16 -1.19
C VAL A 111 -12.71 2.72 -1.18
N GLY A 112 -11.68 2.45 -2.00
CA GLY A 112 -11.04 1.14 -2.07
C GLY A 112 -10.05 0.89 -0.92
N PHE A 113 -9.42 -0.28 -0.93
CA PHE A 113 -8.44 -0.68 0.08
C PHE A 113 -7.19 0.20 0.11
N ASN A 114 -6.88 0.86 -0.99
CA ASN A 114 -5.81 1.86 -1.10
C ASN A 114 -6.03 3.11 -0.23
N LYS A 115 -7.25 3.34 0.25
CA LYS A 115 -7.62 4.48 1.12
C LYS A 115 -8.04 4.03 2.53
N LYS A 116 -7.59 2.86 2.96
CA LYS A 116 -7.88 2.31 4.30
C LYS A 116 -6.61 2.23 5.12
N ILE A 117 -6.76 2.41 6.43
CA ILE A 117 -5.67 2.15 7.37
C ILE A 117 -5.72 0.68 7.72
N TRP A 118 -4.63 -0.02 7.46
CA TRP A 118 -4.45 -1.41 7.79
C TRP A 118 -3.79 -1.53 9.16
N LYS A 119 -4.28 -2.45 9.97
CA LYS A 119 -3.70 -2.72 11.28
C LYS A 119 -2.53 -3.70 11.11
N ILE A 120 -1.40 -3.40 11.72
CA ILE A 120 -0.31 -4.37 11.87
C ILE A 120 -0.72 -5.36 12.95
N ASP A 121 -0.89 -6.62 12.58
CA ASP A 121 -1.25 -7.70 13.51
C ASP A 121 -0.02 -8.40 14.07
N ASN A 122 1.01 -8.57 13.23
CA ASN A 122 2.24 -9.24 13.64
C ASN A 122 3.41 -8.87 12.73
N ILE A 123 4.61 -8.79 13.31
CA ILE A 123 5.88 -8.70 12.61
C ILE A 123 6.76 -9.84 13.12
N GLU A 124 7.14 -10.73 12.25
CA GLU A 124 8.04 -11.87 12.50
C GLU A 124 9.40 -11.60 11.89
N GLU A 125 10.42 -11.53 12.71
CA GLU A 125 11.81 -11.43 12.27
C GLU A 125 12.49 -12.79 12.31
N LYS A 126 13.07 -13.21 11.19
CA LYS A 126 13.92 -14.40 11.07
C LYS A 126 15.32 -13.99 10.61
N SER A 127 16.25 -14.92 10.60
CA SER A 127 17.64 -14.65 10.20
C SER A 127 17.77 -14.06 8.79
N ASN A 128 16.87 -14.45 7.87
CA ASN A 128 16.94 -14.09 6.44
C ASN A 128 15.63 -13.54 5.87
N SER A 129 14.62 -13.27 6.71
CA SER A 129 13.34 -12.74 6.26
C SER A 129 12.62 -11.97 7.36
N ILE A 130 11.84 -10.98 6.97
CA ILE A 130 10.87 -10.31 7.83
C ILE A 130 9.50 -10.49 7.20
N LYS A 131 8.53 -10.91 8.01
CA LYS A 131 7.12 -11.05 7.61
C LYS A 131 6.27 -10.08 8.40
N CYS A 132 5.62 -9.16 7.72
CA CYS A 132 4.60 -8.31 8.31
C CYS A 132 3.21 -8.78 7.88
N VAL A 133 2.33 -8.97 8.85
CA VAL A 133 0.92 -9.32 8.61
C VAL A 133 0.06 -8.13 8.97
N MET A 134 -0.74 -7.69 8.02
CA MET A 134 -1.71 -6.61 8.23
C MET A 134 -3.13 -7.10 7.96
N SER A 135 -4.08 -6.57 8.69
CA SER A 135 -5.51 -6.83 8.49
C SER A 135 -6.33 -5.55 8.40
N TYR A 136 -7.48 -5.66 7.74
CA TYR A 136 -8.50 -4.64 7.68
C TYR A 136 -9.89 -5.31 7.74
N LEU A 137 -10.72 -4.88 8.69
CA LEU A 137 -12.12 -5.32 8.76
C LEU A 137 -12.95 -4.51 7.76
N SER A 138 -13.48 -5.20 6.76
CA SER A 138 -14.18 -4.59 5.63
C SER A 138 -15.64 -5.02 5.54
#